data_45453812fc046b758d1f72122f5f23fe
#
_entry.id   45453812fc046b758d1f72122f5f23fe
#
_cell.length_a   1.000
_cell.length_b   1.000
_cell.length_c   1.000
_cell.angle_alpha   90.00
_cell.angle_beta   90.00
_cell.angle_gamma   90.00
#
_symmetry.space_group_name_H-M   'P 1'
#
loop_
_entity.id
_entity.type
_entity.pdbx_description
1 polymer ?
#
loop_
_entity_poly.entity_id
_entity_poly.type
_entity_poly.pdbx_seq_one_letter_code
_entity_poly.pdbx_strand_id
1 'polypeptide(L)'
;GPVRTGKSTFIKRFMETQVLPNIQDGYRRDRARDELPQSGSGRTIMTAEPKFVPEEAVEVRMEEGVTFSVRLIDCVGYMVPGAVGQYEDLSPRMVMTPWYDHEIPMTEAAELGTRKVICDHSTVGIVVTTDGSVMEIPREDYLEAEERVIRELQELGKPFVVLLNSAQPQGSRAQSMAADIERRY
;
A
#
# COMPACT_ATOMS: atom_id res chain seq x y z
N GLY A 1 -4.73 -0.09 -1.88
CA GLY A 1 -5.67 -0.76 -0.95
C GLY A 1 -6.11 0.15 0.19
N PRO A 2 -7.02 -0.29 1.08
CA PRO A 2 -7.45 0.49 2.24
C PRO A 2 -6.30 0.82 3.19
N VAL A 3 -6.48 1.82 4.06
CA VAL A 3 -5.50 2.14 5.11
C VAL A 3 -5.31 0.96 6.07
N ARG A 4 -4.15 0.88 6.71
CA ARG A 4 -3.84 -0.08 7.78
C ARG A 4 -3.98 -1.57 7.41
N THR A 5 -3.86 -1.91 6.13
CA THR A 5 -3.87 -3.31 5.65
C THR A 5 -2.49 -3.98 5.61
N GLY A 6 -1.42 -3.26 5.98
CA GLY A 6 -0.05 -3.78 5.97
C GLY A 6 0.75 -3.47 4.70
N LYS A 7 0.35 -2.45 3.90
CA LYS A 7 1.05 -2.06 2.66
C LYS A 7 2.54 -1.80 2.87
N SER A 8 2.89 -0.92 3.79
CA SER A 8 4.30 -0.58 4.09
C SER A 8 5.09 -1.79 4.58
N THR A 9 4.45 -2.66 5.37
CA THR A 9 5.06 -3.93 5.83
C THR A 9 5.34 -4.86 4.65
N PHE A 10 4.38 -5.00 3.73
CA PHE A 10 4.55 -5.78 2.51
C PHE A 10 5.69 -5.20 1.66
N ILE A 11 5.71 -3.89 1.40
CA ILE A 11 6.76 -3.23 0.62
C ILE A 11 8.13 -3.51 1.23
N LYS A 12 8.27 -3.31 2.54
CA LYS A 12 9.53 -3.59 3.26
C LYS A 12 9.98 -5.03 3.04
N ARG A 13 9.10 -6.00 3.29
CA ARG A 13 9.42 -7.43 3.15
C ARG A 13 9.73 -7.83 1.72
N PHE A 14 8.96 -7.34 0.77
CA PHE A 14 9.20 -7.60 -0.65
C PHE A 14 10.56 -7.05 -1.09
N MET A 15 10.89 -5.83 -0.69
CA MET A 15 12.21 -5.25 -0.95
C MET A 15 13.34 -6.07 -0.32
N GLU A 16 13.22 -6.43 0.96
CA GLU A 16 14.23 -7.20 1.69
C GLU A 16 14.48 -8.59 1.09
N THR A 17 13.43 -9.27 0.61
CA THR A 17 13.50 -10.67 0.19
C THR A 17 13.62 -10.87 -1.32
N GLN A 18 13.08 -9.97 -2.13
CA GLN A 18 13.02 -10.14 -3.58
C GLN A 18 13.83 -9.13 -4.37
N VAL A 19 13.97 -7.91 -3.87
CA VAL A 19 14.63 -6.83 -4.62
C VAL A 19 16.09 -6.64 -4.20
N LEU A 20 16.35 -6.37 -2.93
CA LEU A 20 17.72 -6.10 -2.44
C LEU A 20 18.72 -7.22 -2.74
N PRO A 21 18.39 -8.52 -2.59
CA PRO A 21 19.34 -9.59 -2.92
C PRO A 21 19.73 -9.63 -4.40
N ASN A 22 18.89 -9.12 -5.28
CA ASN A 22 19.07 -9.16 -6.73
C ASN A 22 19.64 -7.85 -7.32
N ILE A 23 19.95 -6.85 -6.49
CA ILE A 23 20.68 -5.64 -6.91
C ILE A 23 22.18 -5.94 -6.94
N GLN A 24 22.79 -5.86 -8.13
CA GLN A 24 24.22 -6.15 -8.32
C GLN A 24 25.13 -5.07 -7.72
N ASP A 25 24.74 -3.80 -7.84
CA ASP A 25 25.50 -2.67 -7.32
C ASP A 25 25.30 -2.53 -5.79
N GLY A 26 26.39 -2.73 -5.04
CA GLY A 26 26.38 -2.68 -3.57
C GLY A 26 25.95 -1.32 -3.01
N TYR A 27 26.40 -0.21 -3.61
CA TYR A 27 26.02 1.13 -3.17
C TYR A 27 24.54 1.40 -3.36
N ARG A 28 24.00 1.06 -4.54
CA ARG A 28 22.57 1.18 -4.81
C ARG A 28 21.73 0.29 -3.90
N ARG A 29 22.19 -0.91 -3.60
CA ARG A 29 21.52 -1.82 -2.67
C ARG A 29 21.46 -1.27 -1.24
N ASP A 30 22.55 -0.72 -0.75
CA ASP A 30 22.63 -0.14 0.60
C ASP A 30 21.73 1.11 0.68
N ARG A 31 21.77 1.99 -0.32
CA ARG A 31 20.87 3.14 -0.42
C ARG A 31 19.39 2.70 -0.44
N ALA A 32 19.03 1.73 -1.27
CA ALA A 32 17.67 1.21 -1.33
C ALA A 32 17.21 0.60 0.01
N ARG A 33 18.12 0.01 0.79
CA ARG A 33 17.84 -0.48 2.14
C ARG A 33 17.51 0.65 3.12
N ASP A 34 18.24 1.75 3.06
CA ASP A 34 18.02 2.91 3.94
C ASP A 34 16.69 3.63 3.64
N GLU A 35 16.18 3.50 2.43
CA GLU A 35 14.91 4.08 1.97
C GLU A 35 13.67 3.24 2.32
N LEU A 36 13.84 2.06 2.93
CA LEU A 36 12.72 1.20 3.28
C LEU A 36 11.74 1.88 4.26
N PRO A 37 10.41 1.65 4.08
CA PRO A 37 9.44 2.23 4.97
C PRO A 37 9.54 1.67 6.38
N GLN A 38 9.35 2.53 7.38
CA GLN A 38 9.19 2.11 8.75
C GLN A 38 7.74 1.69 8.97
N SER A 39 7.53 0.43 9.37
CA SER A 39 6.20 -0.07 9.70
C SER A 39 5.74 0.53 11.02
N GLY A 40 4.72 1.38 10.96
CA GLY A 40 4.04 1.89 12.17
C GLY A 40 3.17 0.80 12.82
N SER A 41 3.22 0.69 14.13
CA SER A 41 2.30 -0.14 14.92
C SER A 41 1.01 0.62 15.26
N GLY A 42 -0.08 -0.12 15.52
CA GLY A 42 -1.37 0.45 15.93
C GLY A 42 -2.23 0.99 14.78
N ARG A 43 -3.29 1.73 15.10
CA ARG A 43 -4.32 2.22 14.16
C ARG A 43 -4.05 3.62 13.60
N THR A 44 -3.03 4.31 14.10
CA THR A 44 -2.76 5.70 13.75
C THR A 44 -2.10 5.84 12.38
N ILE A 45 -2.62 6.75 11.57
CA ILE A 45 -2.08 7.11 10.27
C ILE A 45 -1.05 8.23 10.47
N MET A 46 0.19 8.02 10.02
CA MET A 46 1.31 8.92 10.28
C MET A 46 1.51 9.97 9.21
N THR A 47 1.28 9.63 7.94
CA THR A 47 1.57 10.49 6.77
C THR A 47 0.45 10.39 5.74
N ALA A 48 0.27 11.44 4.94
CA ALA A 48 -0.69 11.50 3.83
C ALA A 48 -0.03 11.34 2.47
N GLU A 49 1.28 11.57 2.37
CA GLU A 49 1.98 11.60 1.10
C GLU A 49 2.40 10.21 0.64
N PRO A 50 2.25 9.89 -0.66
CA PRO A 50 2.86 8.71 -1.26
C PRO A 50 4.39 8.80 -1.21
N LYS A 51 5.04 7.65 -0.97
CA LYS A 51 6.48 7.54 -0.95
C LYS A 51 6.96 6.52 -1.98
N PHE A 52 7.91 6.92 -2.82
CA PHE A 52 8.59 6.00 -3.73
C PHE A 52 9.65 5.18 -2.97
N VAL A 53 9.72 3.88 -3.22
CA VAL A 53 10.59 2.93 -2.52
C VAL A 53 11.23 1.96 -3.52
N PRO A 54 12.50 2.08 -3.80
CA PRO A 54 13.35 3.22 -3.51
C PRO A 54 12.94 4.47 -4.31
N GLU A 55 13.50 5.64 -3.98
CA GLU A 55 13.20 6.90 -4.69
C GLU A 55 13.53 6.80 -6.18
N GLU A 56 14.68 6.21 -6.51
CA GLU A 56 15.06 5.87 -7.88
C GLU A 56 14.87 4.39 -8.14
N ALA A 57 14.31 4.05 -9.32
CA ALA A 57 14.13 2.66 -9.72
C ALA A 57 15.47 1.90 -9.73
N VAL A 58 15.47 0.68 -9.21
CA VAL A 58 16.63 -0.19 -9.18
C VAL A 58 16.48 -1.33 -10.17
N GLU A 59 17.59 -1.66 -10.84
CA GLU A 59 17.65 -2.80 -11.74
C GLU A 59 17.81 -4.10 -10.93
N VAL A 60 16.94 -5.05 -11.20
CA VAL A 60 16.91 -6.38 -10.61
C VAL A 60 17.16 -7.42 -11.69
N ARG A 61 18.08 -8.35 -11.45
CA ARG A 61 18.38 -9.44 -12.34
C ARG A 61 17.94 -10.77 -11.71
N MET A 62 17.02 -11.45 -12.40
CA MET A 62 16.55 -12.78 -12.01
C MET A 62 17.47 -13.88 -12.51
N GLU A 63 17.38 -15.07 -11.92
CA GLU A 63 18.23 -16.23 -12.25
C GLU A 63 18.16 -16.64 -13.73
N GLU A 64 17.02 -16.47 -14.38
CA GLU A 64 16.81 -16.77 -15.79
C GLU A 64 17.38 -15.71 -16.77
N GLY A 65 18.15 -14.74 -16.25
CA GLY A 65 18.73 -13.67 -17.07
C GLY A 65 17.77 -12.53 -17.41
N VAL A 66 16.55 -12.56 -16.90
CA VAL A 66 15.59 -11.47 -17.06
C VAL A 66 15.99 -10.30 -16.18
N THR A 67 16.05 -9.11 -16.77
CA THR A 67 16.37 -7.87 -16.06
C THR A 67 15.20 -6.89 -16.19
N PHE A 68 14.82 -6.28 -15.08
CA PHE A 68 13.78 -5.25 -15.05
C PHE A 68 14.04 -4.22 -13.94
N SER A 69 13.44 -3.05 -14.09
CA SER A 69 13.54 -1.99 -13.08
C SER A 69 12.35 -2.03 -12.12
N VAL A 70 12.63 -1.94 -10.84
CA VAL A 70 11.63 -1.97 -9.76
C VAL A 70 11.64 -0.64 -9.00
N ARG A 71 10.47 -0.10 -8.80
CA ARG A 71 10.19 0.99 -7.87
C ARG A 71 8.78 0.79 -7.32
N LEU A 72 8.65 0.58 -6.04
CA LEU A 72 7.37 0.47 -5.37
C LEU A 72 6.87 1.85 -4.94
N ILE A 73 5.58 1.99 -4.74
CA ILE A 73 4.98 3.24 -4.27
C ILE A 73 4.13 2.91 -3.05
N ASP A 74 4.57 3.39 -1.89
CA ASP A 74 3.80 3.29 -0.65
C ASP A 74 2.85 4.47 -0.56
N CYS A 75 1.56 4.20 -0.47
CA CYS A 75 0.52 5.20 -0.30
C CYS A 75 -0.33 4.88 0.93
N VAL A 76 -0.96 5.89 1.48
CA VAL A 76 -1.83 5.74 2.66
C VAL A 76 -2.96 4.75 2.40
N GLY A 77 -3.63 4.89 1.29
CA GLY A 77 -4.83 4.14 0.95
C GLY A 77 -6.11 4.90 1.31
N TYR A 78 -7.25 4.37 0.85
CA TYR A 78 -8.55 4.94 1.20
C TYR A 78 -8.89 4.68 2.65
N MET A 79 -9.51 5.69 3.27
CA MET A 79 -9.90 5.64 4.68
C MET A 79 -10.95 4.58 4.92
N VAL A 80 -10.92 4.00 6.13
CA VAL A 80 -11.92 3.04 6.61
C VAL A 80 -12.47 3.49 7.95
N PRO A 81 -13.70 3.13 8.31
CA PRO A 81 -14.19 3.27 9.67
C PRO A 81 -13.21 2.63 10.67
N GLY A 82 -13.11 3.15 11.86
CA GLY A 82 -12.18 2.62 12.88
C GLY A 82 -10.70 2.95 12.71
N ALA A 83 -10.26 3.53 11.57
CA ALA A 83 -8.92 4.09 11.47
C ALA A 83 -8.80 5.37 12.32
N VAL A 84 -7.66 5.53 13.01
CA VAL A 84 -7.38 6.70 13.86
C VAL A 84 -6.29 7.57 13.26
N GLY A 85 -6.22 8.85 13.70
CA GLY A 85 -5.23 9.83 13.23
C GLY A 85 -5.74 10.76 12.14
N GLN A 86 -7.04 10.70 11.84
CA GLN A 86 -7.72 11.64 10.94
C GLN A 86 -8.30 12.85 11.68
N TYR A 87 -8.34 12.82 13.00
CA TYR A 87 -8.80 13.91 13.86
C TYR A 87 -7.73 14.26 14.87
N GLU A 88 -7.67 15.55 15.24
CA GLU A 88 -6.87 16.12 16.31
C GLU A 88 -7.76 17.08 17.09
N ASP A 89 -7.84 16.91 18.41
CA ASP A 89 -8.71 17.71 19.30
C ASP A 89 -10.16 17.89 18.79
N LEU A 90 -10.79 16.78 18.34
CA LEU A 90 -12.15 16.75 17.78
C LEU A 90 -12.34 17.47 16.42
N SER A 91 -11.28 18.03 15.85
CA SER A 91 -11.30 18.65 14.54
C SER A 91 -10.60 17.76 13.50
N PRO A 92 -10.94 17.86 12.21
CA PRO A 92 -10.19 17.18 11.17
C PRO A 92 -8.71 17.57 11.24
N ARG A 93 -7.82 16.58 11.26
CA ARG A 93 -6.38 16.82 11.18
C ARG A 93 -6.05 17.43 9.83
N MET A 94 -5.46 18.62 9.85
CA MET A 94 -5.04 19.35 8.65
C MET A 94 -3.59 18.99 8.30
N VAL A 95 -3.28 18.88 7.02
CA VAL A 95 -1.95 18.55 6.51
C VAL A 95 -1.61 19.36 5.26
N MET A 96 -0.35 19.75 5.13
CA MET A 96 0.18 20.28 3.87
C MET A 96 0.43 19.12 2.90
N THR A 97 0.24 19.39 1.63
CA THR A 97 0.55 18.43 0.54
C THR A 97 1.28 19.14 -0.59
N PRO A 98 2.03 18.43 -1.44
CA PRO A 98 2.68 19.04 -2.61
C PRO A 98 1.71 19.56 -3.68
N TRP A 99 0.42 19.27 -3.56
CA TRP A 99 -0.58 19.57 -4.58
C TRP A 99 -1.39 20.83 -4.31
N TYR A 100 -1.32 21.37 -3.08
CA TYR A 100 -2.02 22.58 -2.68
C TYR A 100 -1.07 23.52 -1.92
N ASP A 101 -1.34 24.80 -2.02
CA ASP A 101 -0.63 25.88 -1.31
C ASP A 101 -1.23 26.20 0.08
N HIS A 102 -2.20 25.38 0.51
CA HIS A 102 -2.88 25.47 1.81
C HIS A 102 -3.07 24.09 2.42
N GLU A 103 -3.33 24.06 3.71
CA GLU A 103 -3.64 22.82 4.43
C GLU A 103 -5.02 22.29 4.03
N ILE A 104 -5.10 20.98 3.87
CA ILE A 104 -6.34 20.25 3.60
C ILE A 104 -6.55 19.14 4.65
N PRO A 105 -7.78 18.61 4.84
CA PRO A 105 -8.01 17.49 5.73
C PRO A 105 -7.17 16.26 5.35
N MET A 106 -6.62 15.58 6.36
CA MET A 106 -5.83 14.37 6.20
C MET A 106 -6.54 13.29 5.35
N THR A 107 -7.86 13.17 5.49
CA THR A 107 -8.69 12.25 4.71
C THR A 107 -8.67 12.59 3.22
N GLU A 108 -8.81 13.85 2.89
CA GLU A 108 -8.76 14.35 1.51
C GLU A 108 -7.37 14.17 0.91
N ALA A 109 -6.32 14.49 1.68
CA ALA A 109 -4.93 14.29 1.26
C ALA A 109 -4.63 12.81 0.97
N ALA A 110 -5.08 11.90 1.82
CA ALA A 110 -4.92 10.46 1.64
C ALA A 110 -5.67 9.94 0.39
N GLU A 111 -6.88 10.42 0.14
CA GLU A 111 -7.64 10.08 -1.07
C GLU A 111 -6.96 10.59 -2.34
N LEU A 112 -6.57 11.86 -2.35
CA LEU A 112 -5.89 12.47 -3.49
C LEU A 112 -4.57 11.76 -3.80
N GLY A 113 -3.74 11.53 -2.78
CA GLY A 113 -2.46 10.82 -2.93
C GLY A 113 -2.63 9.40 -3.44
N THR A 114 -3.62 8.66 -2.90
CA THR A 114 -3.94 7.31 -3.35
C THR A 114 -4.40 7.29 -4.81
N ARG A 115 -5.29 8.20 -5.19
CA ARG A 115 -5.78 8.31 -6.56
C ARG A 115 -4.66 8.68 -7.54
N LYS A 116 -3.76 9.61 -7.18
CA LYS A 116 -2.59 9.95 -8.00
C LYS A 116 -1.67 8.75 -8.22
N VAL A 117 -1.43 7.96 -7.19
CA VAL A 117 -0.65 6.71 -7.33
C VAL A 117 -1.33 5.76 -8.31
N ILE A 118 -2.64 5.56 -8.18
CA ILE A 118 -3.40 4.67 -9.05
C ILE A 118 -3.41 5.18 -10.50
N CYS A 119 -3.71 6.47 -10.73
CA CYS A 119 -3.88 7.03 -12.06
C CYS A 119 -2.56 7.33 -12.76
N ASP A 120 -1.64 8.01 -12.07
CA ASP A 120 -0.54 8.72 -12.71
C ASP A 120 0.81 8.00 -12.57
N HIS A 121 1.03 7.26 -11.47
CA HIS A 121 2.37 6.79 -11.12
C HIS A 121 2.58 5.28 -11.21
N SER A 122 1.53 4.46 -11.03
CA SER A 122 1.66 3.01 -11.04
C SER A 122 1.43 2.41 -12.42
N THR A 123 2.23 1.41 -12.78
CA THR A 123 2.02 0.56 -13.97
C THR A 123 1.25 -0.72 -13.63
N VAL A 124 1.44 -1.24 -12.42
CA VAL A 124 0.77 -2.43 -11.89
C VAL A 124 0.24 -2.11 -10.49
N GLY A 125 -0.98 -2.50 -10.20
CA GLY A 125 -1.60 -2.36 -8.87
C GLY A 125 -1.33 -3.55 -7.97
N ILE A 126 -0.92 -3.30 -6.72
CA ILE A 126 -0.94 -4.31 -5.65
C ILE A 126 -1.94 -3.84 -4.60
N VAL A 127 -3.11 -4.44 -4.61
CA VAL A 127 -4.17 -4.13 -3.65
C VAL A 127 -3.99 -4.99 -2.40
N VAL A 128 -3.48 -4.40 -1.33
CA VAL A 128 -3.36 -5.11 -0.05
C VAL A 128 -4.64 -4.90 0.75
N THR A 129 -5.30 -5.98 1.10
CA THR A 129 -6.47 -6.03 2.00
C THR A 129 -6.22 -7.00 3.16
N THR A 130 -7.18 -7.20 4.04
CA THR A 130 -7.04 -8.05 5.23
C THR A 130 -8.33 -8.79 5.56
N ASP A 131 -8.21 -9.93 6.23
CA ASP A 131 -9.34 -10.66 6.81
C ASP A 131 -9.81 -10.10 8.18
N GLY A 132 -9.21 -8.99 8.62
CA GLY A 132 -9.49 -8.37 9.93
C GLY A 132 -8.68 -8.94 11.09
N SER A 133 -7.84 -9.97 10.86
CA SER A 133 -7.08 -10.64 11.93
C SER A 133 -5.76 -9.96 12.30
N VAL A 134 -5.27 -9.05 11.47
CA VAL A 134 -3.93 -8.43 11.63
C VAL A 134 -3.96 -7.08 12.34
N MET A 135 -5.14 -6.46 12.43
CA MET A 135 -5.36 -5.16 13.08
C MET A 135 -6.66 -5.21 13.89
N GLU A 136 -6.85 -4.23 14.79
CA GLU A 136 -8.08 -4.09 15.59
C GLU A 136 -9.23 -3.42 14.82
N ILE A 137 -9.25 -3.50 13.50
CA ILE A 137 -10.30 -2.98 12.62
C ILE A 137 -11.00 -4.19 12.03
N PRO A 138 -12.33 -4.33 12.17
CA PRO A 138 -13.06 -5.47 11.66
C PRO A 138 -13.07 -5.52 10.12
N ARG A 139 -13.19 -6.73 9.57
CA ARG A 139 -13.16 -6.97 8.11
C ARG A 139 -14.17 -6.12 7.33
N GLU A 140 -15.37 -5.98 7.87
CA GLU A 140 -16.47 -5.24 7.25
C GLU A 140 -16.14 -3.79 6.97
N ASP A 141 -15.32 -3.15 7.81
CA ASP A 141 -14.90 -1.75 7.65
C ASP A 141 -13.99 -1.53 6.44
N TYR A 142 -13.36 -2.59 5.94
CA TYR A 142 -12.48 -2.52 4.77
C TYR A 142 -13.19 -2.66 3.42
N LEU A 143 -14.41 -3.21 3.39
CA LEU A 143 -15.07 -3.66 2.16
C LEU A 143 -15.27 -2.52 1.16
N GLU A 144 -15.80 -1.39 1.59
CA GLU A 144 -16.07 -0.26 0.72
C GLU A 144 -14.79 0.30 0.07
N ALA A 145 -13.75 0.50 0.88
CA ALA A 145 -12.47 1.01 0.40
C ALA A 145 -11.73 0.00 -0.50
N GLU A 146 -11.86 -1.30 -0.21
CA GLU A 146 -11.34 -2.39 -1.05
C GLU A 146 -12.01 -2.39 -2.43
N GLU A 147 -13.34 -2.39 -2.46
CA GLU A 147 -14.11 -2.38 -3.70
C GLU A 147 -13.82 -1.13 -4.54
N ARG A 148 -13.73 0.02 -3.90
CA ARG A 148 -13.40 1.29 -4.57
C ARG A 148 -12.05 1.22 -5.30
N VAL A 149 -10.99 0.77 -4.62
CA VAL A 149 -9.65 0.65 -5.23
C VAL A 149 -9.67 -0.31 -6.42
N ILE A 150 -10.31 -1.47 -6.27
CA ILE A 150 -10.35 -2.49 -7.31
C ILE A 150 -11.11 -1.97 -8.52
N ARG A 151 -12.26 -1.33 -8.30
CA ARG A 151 -13.06 -0.72 -9.37
C ARG A 151 -12.27 0.35 -10.14
N GLU A 152 -11.57 1.23 -9.45
CA GLU A 152 -10.74 2.25 -10.10
C GLU A 152 -9.62 1.64 -10.98
N LEU A 153 -8.98 0.56 -10.51
CA LEU A 153 -7.97 -0.15 -11.31
C LEU A 153 -8.57 -0.83 -12.54
N GLN A 154 -9.76 -1.44 -12.39
CA GLN A 154 -10.50 -2.06 -13.50
C GLN A 154 -10.93 -1.02 -14.55
N GLU A 155 -11.49 0.11 -14.12
CA GLU A 155 -11.92 1.20 -15.01
C GLU A 155 -10.75 1.80 -15.80
N LEU A 156 -9.55 1.85 -15.20
CA LEU A 156 -8.33 2.31 -15.87
C LEU A 156 -7.66 1.23 -16.74
N GLY A 157 -8.17 0.00 -16.71
CA GLY A 157 -7.56 -1.14 -17.42
C GLY A 157 -6.16 -1.48 -16.93
N LYS A 158 -5.80 -1.11 -15.68
CA LYS A 158 -4.48 -1.41 -15.11
C LYS A 158 -4.43 -2.85 -14.58
N PRO A 159 -3.37 -3.60 -14.89
CA PRO A 159 -3.18 -4.92 -14.29
C PRO A 159 -2.98 -4.79 -12.78
N PHE A 160 -3.58 -5.69 -12.02
CA PHE A 160 -3.44 -5.69 -10.56
C PHE A 160 -3.54 -7.10 -9.99
N VAL A 161 -3.03 -7.26 -8.77
CA VAL A 161 -3.23 -8.43 -7.92
C VAL A 161 -3.79 -7.99 -6.57
N VAL A 162 -4.57 -8.86 -5.93
CA VAL A 162 -5.09 -8.63 -4.59
C VAL A 162 -4.33 -9.54 -3.61
N LEU A 163 -3.74 -8.93 -2.58
CA LEU A 163 -3.06 -9.63 -1.49
C LEU A 163 -3.93 -9.57 -0.24
N LEU A 164 -4.37 -10.73 0.23
CA LEU A 164 -5.10 -10.87 1.48
C LEU A 164 -4.11 -11.07 2.64
N ASN A 165 -3.95 -10.05 3.48
CA ASN A 165 -3.12 -10.13 4.68
C ASN A 165 -3.91 -10.76 5.83
N SER A 166 -3.37 -11.84 6.40
CA SER A 166 -3.98 -12.63 7.47
C SER A 166 -2.95 -13.09 8.48
N ALA A 167 -3.32 -13.15 9.74
CA ALA A 167 -2.51 -13.77 10.78
C ALA A 167 -2.39 -15.29 10.60
N GLN A 168 -3.33 -15.92 9.87
CA GLN A 168 -3.36 -17.34 9.56
C GLN A 168 -3.65 -17.58 8.07
N PRO A 169 -2.71 -17.27 7.15
CA PRO A 169 -2.95 -17.30 5.71
C PRO A 169 -3.29 -18.70 5.16
N GLN A 170 -2.87 -19.75 5.84
CA GLN A 170 -3.21 -21.15 5.50
C GLN A 170 -4.51 -21.66 6.15
N GLY A 171 -5.14 -20.84 7.00
CA GLY A 171 -6.39 -21.19 7.65
C GLY A 171 -7.57 -21.20 6.67
N SER A 172 -8.57 -22.05 6.91
CA SER A 172 -9.74 -22.21 6.05
C SER A 172 -10.50 -20.90 5.82
N ARG A 173 -10.57 -20.04 6.83
CA ARG A 173 -11.22 -18.71 6.73
C ARG A 173 -10.51 -17.82 5.71
N ALA A 174 -9.18 -17.71 5.80
CA ALA A 174 -8.41 -16.88 4.88
C ALA A 174 -8.48 -17.42 3.44
N GLN A 175 -8.38 -18.73 3.29
CA GLN A 175 -8.48 -19.38 1.97
C GLN A 175 -9.87 -19.22 1.35
N SER A 176 -10.94 -19.40 2.13
CA SER A 176 -12.31 -19.17 1.66
C SER A 176 -12.50 -17.71 1.24
N MET A 177 -12.00 -16.75 2.03
CA MET A 177 -12.09 -15.33 1.71
C MET A 177 -11.29 -14.97 0.44
N ALA A 178 -10.10 -15.54 0.27
CA ALA A 178 -9.31 -15.32 -0.95
C ALA A 178 -10.06 -15.82 -2.20
N ALA A 179 -10.66 -17.01 -2.12
CA ALA A 179 -11.48 -17.57 -3.20
C ALA A 179 -12.75 -16.71 -3.47
N ASP A 180 -13.34 -16.12 -2.42
CA ASP A 180 -14.49 -15.21 -2.59
C ASP A 180 -14.10 -13.91 -3.27
N ILE A 181 -12.93 -13.35 -2.93
CA ILE A 181 -12.37 -12.15 -3.57
C ILE A 181 -12.07 -12.44 -5.05
N GLU A 182 -11.41 -13.57 -5.35
CA GLU A 182 -11.09 -13.99 -6.72
C GLU A 182 -12.34 -14.16 -7.60
N ARG A 183 -13.44 -14.68 -7.02
CA ARG A 183 -14.72 -14.83 -7.75
C ARG A 183 -15.45 -13.51 -7.97
N ARG A 184 -15.23 -12.52 -7.10
CA ARG A 184 -15.94 -11.24 -7.15
C ARG A 184 -15.27 -10.27 -8.14
N TYR A 185 -13.96 -10.31 -8.24
CA TYR A 185 -13.14 -9.35 -8.99
C TYR A 185 -12.31 -10.02 -10.09
#